data_117c0c6601eb644ef9b082be8998a8d2
#
_entry.id   117c0c6601eb644ef9b082be8998a8d2
#
_cell.length_a   1.000
_cell.length_b   1.000
_cell.length_c   1.000
_cell.angle_alpha   90.00
_cell.angle_beta   90.00
_cell.angle_gamma   90.00
#
_symmetry.space_group_name_H-M   'P 1'
#
loop_
_entity.id
_entity.type
_entity.pdbx_description
1 polymer ?
#
loop_
_entity_poly.entity_id
_entity_poly.type
_entity_poly.pdbx_seq_one_letter_code
_entity_poly.pdbx_strand_id
1 'polypeptide(L)'
;MAGFEVYNSAGALTIDSTNKSIMTGAVKAMGNLTDTGYYTGFTCAFGNGGSLGFVMPSVVANRNTTQYWFQIQKDGAWCFPGAYMFQPGMGRFMTSSHTATPTSGFLDVFSEEGTLIWSAASAATMPRIRGFLTAPAATDLSTAITVTSPVADPWFCWSQCPGNISDDGTVIGYSGLVIRRNSSTSFSLQYVSKNQKTYRQAMGNNGIQIALAT
;
A
#
# COMPACT_ATOMS: atom_id res chain seq x y z
N MET A 1 -1.76 30.80 21.82
CA MET A 1 -1.17 30.45 20.54
C MET A 1 -2.19 30.63 19.43
N ALA A 2 -1.88 31.34 18.36
CA ALA A 2 -2.75 31.41 17.19
C ALA A 2 -2.34 30.26 16.28
N GLY A 3 -3.18 29.24 16.14
CA GLY A 3 -3.00 28.14 15.20
C GLY A 3 -3.59 28.50 13.83
N PHE A 4 -3.10 27.85 12.78
CA PHE A 4 -3.64 27.90 11.43
C PHE A 4 -4.30 26.56 11.11
N GLU A 5 -5.54 26.58 10.67
CA GLU A 5 -6.30 25.41 10.28
C GLU A 5 -7.02 25.67 8.96
N VAL A 6 -7.02 24.67 8.08
CA VAL A 6 -7.76 24.70 6.82
C VAL A 6 -8.69 23.51 6.76
N TYR A 7 -9.95 23.80 6.55
CA TYR A 7 -11.01 22.81 6.38
C TYR A 7 -11.44 22.72 4.92
N ASN A 8 -11.81 21.53 4.46
CA ASN A 8 -12.44 21.37 3.16
C ASN A 8 -13.92 21.76 3.21
N SER A 9 -14.59 21.75 2.06
CA SER A 9 -16.02 22.09 1.96
C SER A 9 -16.95 21.16 2.76
N ALA A 10 -16.49 20.00 3.17
CA ALA A 10 -17.21 19.06 4.02
C ALA A 10 -16.90 19.24 5.52
N GLY A 11 -16.13 20.27 5.89
CA GLY A 11 -15.74 20.54 7.27
C GLY A 11 -14.65 19.63 7.84
N ALA A 12 -13.96 18.85 6.99
CA ALA A 12 -12.84 18.03 7.45
C ALA A 12 -11.55 18.86 7.46
N LEU A 13 -10.81 18.80 8.58
CA LEU A 13 -9.51 19.43 8.74
C LEU A 13 -8.52 18.85 7.71
N THR A 14 -7.88 19.70 6.93
CA THR A 14 -6.96 19.30 5.87
C THR A 14 -5.52 19.73 6.11
N ILE A 15 -5.34 20.86 6.78
CA ILE A 15 -4.02 21.40 7.13
C ILE A 15 -4.15 22.04 8.51
N ASP A 16 -3.21 21.79 9.38
CA ASP A 16 -3.07 22.49 10.65
C ASP A 16 -1.59 22.77 10.96
N SER A 17 -1.34 23.72 11.85
CA SER A 17 0.02 24.11 12.26
C SER A 17 0.64 23.21 13.31
N THR A 18 -0.07 22.19 13.78
CA THR A 18 0.39 21.27 14.84
C THR A 18 0.83 19.92 14.32
N ASN A 19 0.22 19.44 13.21
CA ASN A 19 0.46 18.12 12.68
C ASN A 19 1.21 18.15 11.34
N LYS A 20 2.30 17.43 11.28
CA LYS A 20 3.06 17.28 10.04
C LYS A 20 2.33 16.36 9.06
N SER A 21 2.15 16.82 7.84
CA SER A 21 1.54 16.04 6.79
C SER A 21 2.42 14.88 6.33
N ILE A 22 1.77 13.82 5.85
CA ILE A 22 2.47 12.67 5.25
C ILE A 22 3.00 13.08 3.87
N MET A 23 4.31 12.93 3.67
CA MET A 23 5.00 13.30 2.45
C MET A 23 5.32 12.08 1.60
N THR A 24 5.21 12.22 0.29
CA THR A 24 5.74 11.23 -0.64
C THR A 24 7.27 11.26 -0.60
N GLY A 25 7.88 10.10 -0.40
CA GLY A 25 9.31 9.92 -0.50
C GLY A 25 9.72 9.55 -1.93
N ALA A 26 9.74 8.26 -2.25
CA ALA A 26 10.15 7.76 -3.55
C ALA A 26 8.99 7.07 -4.28
N VAL A 27 8.94 7.23 -5.61
CA VAL A 27 8.08 6.45 -6.51
C VAL A 27 8.98 5.64 -7.43
N LYS A 28 8.81 4.32 -7.44
CA LYS A 28 9.62 3.39 -8.26
C LYS A 28 8.71 2.42 -9.00
N ALA A 29 9.14 2.01 -10.20
CA ALA A 29 8.47 0.93 -10.92
C ALA A 29 8.66 -0.40 -10.19
N MET A 30 7.65 -1.27 -10.19
CA MET A 30 7.78 -2.65 -9.74
C MET A 30 8.78 -3.38 -10.62
N GLY A 31 9.70 -4.12 -10.01
CA GLY A 31 10.79 -4.78 -10.69
C GLY A 31 12.08 -3.96 -10.80
N ASN A 32 12.04 -2.66 -10.53
CA ASN A 32 13.22 -1.78 -10.46
C ASN A 32 13.68 -1.52 -9.02
N LEU A 33 13.17 -2.24 -8.07
CA LEU A 33 13.63 -2.16 -6.69
C LEU A 33 14.92 -2.97 -6.56
N THR A 34 15.96 -2.34 -6.02
CA THR A 34 17.33 -2.86 -6.02
C THR A 34 17.58 -3.94 -4.97
N ASP A 35 16.72 -4.08 -3.98
CA ASP A 35 16.84 -5.15 -3.01
C ASP A 35 16.02 -6.36 -3.47
N THR A 36 16.72 -7.33 -4.00
CA THR A 36 16.18 -8.67 -4.15
C THR A 36 16.24 -9.32 -2.77
N GLY A 37 15.09 -9.51 -2.15
CA GLY A 37 14.99 -10.31 -0.95
C GLY A 37 15.38 -11.77 -1.21
N TYR A 38 15.23 -12.61 -0.22
CA TYR A 38 15.70 -13.99 -0.17
C TYR A 38 15.23 -14.88 -1.32
N TYR A 39 14.17 -14.53 -2.07
CA TYR A 39 13.56 -15.44 -3.03
C TYR A 39 13.30 -14.76 -4.36
N THR A 40 14.15 -15.07 -5.32
CA THR A 40 13.84 -14.87 -6.75
C THR A 40 13.19 -16.13 -7.27
N GLY A 41 12.04 -16.02 -7.93
CA GLY A 41 11.44 -17.17 -8.63
C GLY A 41 10.45 -18.00 -7.83
N PHE A 42 9.85 -17.43 -6.80
CA PHE A 42 8.80 -18.10 -6.04
C PHE A 42 7.57 -18.35 -6.91
N THR A 43 7.15 -19.62 -7.03
CA THR A 43 5.96 -19.99 -7.81
C THR A 43 4.73 -20.05 -6.92
N CYS A 44 3.81 -19.12 -7.10
CA CYS A 44 2.50 -19.17 -6.46
C CYS A 44 1.50 -19.95 -7.29
N ALA A 45 0.81 -20.89 -6.67
CA ALA A 45 -0.15 -21.78 -7.33
C ALA A 45 -1.53 -21.13 -7.60
N PHE A 46 -1.66 -19.81 -7.54
CA PHE A 46 -2.91 -19.12 -7.85
C PHE A 46 -2.85 -18.47 -9.22
N GLY A 47 -3.42 -19.14 -10.15
CA GLY A 47 -4.03 -18.59 -11.34
C GLY A 47 -3.18 -18.11 -12.51
N ASN A 48 -1.93 -17.70 -12.37
CA ASN A 48 -1.20 -17.13 -13.51
C ASN A 48 0.08 -17.84 -13.90
N GLY A 49 0.38 -18.99 -13.32
CA GLY A 49 1.54 -19.82 -13.74
C GLY A 49 2.90 -19.10 -13.73
N GLY A 50 3.00 -17.94 -13.11
CA GLY A 50 4.20 -17.12 -13.11
C GLY A 50 4.96 -17.20 -11.80
N SER A 51 6.28 -17.11 -11.89
CA SER A 51 7.14 -16.85 -10.75
C SER A 51 6.92 -15.41 -10.29
N LEU A 52 6.60 -15.22 -9.03
CA LEU A 52 6.59 -13.90 -8.41
C LEU A 52 7.99 -13.63 -7.84
N GLY A 53 8.61 -12.55 -8.27
CA GLY A 53 9.84 -12.09 -7.65
C GLY A 53 9.58 -11.57 -6.23
N PHE A 54 10.46 -11.89 -5.30
CA PHE A 54 10.45 -11.28 -3.98
C PHE A 54 11.25 -9.99 -4.03
N VAL A 55 10.62 -8.88 -3.66
CA VAL A 55 11.29 -7.58 -3.65
C VAL A 55 11.09 -6.95 -2.27
N MET A 56 12.18 -6.73 -1.55
CA MET A 56 12.16 -5.87 -0.37
C MET A 56 12.49 -4.44 -0.78
N PRO A 57 11.72 -3.45 -0.32
CA PRO A 57 12.14 -2.06 -0.48
C PRO A 57 13.48 -1.85 0.23
N SER A 58 14.44 -1.25 -0.47
CA SER A 58 15.80 -0.98 0.04
C SER A 58 15.84 -0.03 1.24
N VAL A 59 14.73 0.60 1.55
CA VAL A 59 14.58 1.41 2.74
C VAL A 59 13.68 0.64 3.68
N VAL A 60 14.27 -0.17 4.53
CA VAL A 60 13.65 -0.57 5.80
C VAL A 60 13.65 0.67 6.70
N ALA A 61 13.11 1.76 6.18
CA ALA A 61 12.81 2.90 6.99
C ALA A 61 11.85 2.42 8.08
N ASN A 62 12.07 2.93 9.27
CA ASN A 62 11.28 2.73 10.44
C ASN A 62 9.80 2.50 10.06
N ARG A 63 9.32 1.27 10.14
CA ARG A 63 7.95 0.85 9.76
C ARG A 63 6.88 1.65 10.48
N ASN A 64 7.23 2.28 11.61
CA ASN A 64 6.33 3.14 12.39
C ASN A 64 6.11 4.52 11.77
N THR A 65 7.00 4.96 10.89
CA THR A 65 6.98 6.32 10.30
C THR A 65 6.82 6.32 8.79
N THR A 66 7.04 5.19 8.13
CA THR A 66 6.97 5.07 6.67
C THR A 66 5.85 4.10 6.28
N GLN A 67 4.98 4.55 5.41
CA GLN A 67 3.96 3.72 4.80
C GLN A 67 4.35 3.39 3.37
N TYR A 68 3.98 2.20 2.96
CA TYR A 68 4.24 1.68 1.62
C TYR A 68 2.92 1.59 0.87
N TRP A 69 2.97 2.11 -0.36
CA TRP A 69 1.84 2.12 -1.28
C TRP A 69 2.23 1.41 -2.55
N PHE A 70 1.29 0.76 -3.19
CA PHE A 70 1.49 0.20 -4.51
C PHE A 70 0.31 0.54 -5.43
N GLN A 71 0.61 0.64 -6.72
CA GLN A 71 -0.38 0.86 -7.75
C GLN A 71 -0.22 -0.25 -8.79
N ILE A 72 -1.30 -0.98 -9.05
CA ILE A 72 -1.32 -2.05 -10.06
C ILE A 72 -1.68 -1.41 -11.39
N GLN A 73 -0.85 -1.62 -12.41
CA GLN A 73 -1.05 -1.06 -13.75
C GLN A 73 -1.41 -2.11 -14.80
N LYS A 74 -1.05 -3.39 -14.55
CA LYS A 74 -1.28 -4.47 -15.51
C LYS A 74 -2.55 -5.24 -15.18
N ASP A 75 -3.50 -5.29 -16.12
CA ASP A 75 -4.71 -6.07 -15.97
C ASP A 75 -4.45 -7.58 -15.98
N GLY A 76 -5.26 -8.31 -15.22
CA GLY A 76 -5.22 -9.76 -15.15
C GLY A 76 -4.06 -10.36 -14.35
N ALA A 77 -3.13 -9.56 -13.84
CA ALA A 77 -2.02 -10.05 -13.04
C ALA A 77 -2.36 -9.99 -11.54
N TRP A 78 -2.03 -11.08 -10.80
CA TRP A 78 -2.15 -11.10 -9.35
C TRP A 78 -0.92 -10.50 -8.68
N CYS A 79 -1.13 -9.57 -7.76
CA CYS A 79 -0.13 -9.04 -6.84
C CYS A 79 -0.28 -9.64 -5.46
N PHE A 80 0.83 -9.94 -4.79
CA PHE A 80 0.86 -10.40 -3.41
C PHE A 80 1.53 -9.37 -2.48
N PRO A 81 0.88 -8.23 -2.20
CA PRO A 81 1.54 -7.10 -1.57
C PRO A 81 1.97 -7.35 -0.12
N GLY A 82 1.16 -8.07 0.65
CA GLY A 82 1.45 -8.32 2.06
C GLY A 82 2.73 -9.12 2.32
N ALA A 83 3.20 -9.86 1.32
CA ALA A 83 4.44 -10.62 1.38
C ALA A 83 5.54 -10.07 0.46
N TYR A 84 5.37 -8.87 -0.07
CA TYR A 84 6.33 -8.19 -0.95
C TYR A 84 6.67 -8.96 -2.24
N MET A 85 5.72 -9.69 -2.79
CA MET A 85 5.93 -10.50 -3.99
C MET A 85 5.27 -9.85 -5.19
N PHE A 86 6.08 -9.50 -6.20
CA PHE A 86 5.63 -8.81 -7.39
C PHE A 86 6.34 -9.32 -8.63
N GLN A 87 5.61 -9.34 -9.74
CA GLN A 87 6.23 -9.52 -11.05
C GLN A 87 6.71 -8.18 -11.59
N PRO A 88 7.86 -8.14 -12.28
CA PRO A 88 8.31 -6.95 -12.98
C PRO A 88 7.23 -6.41 -13.93
N GLY A 89 7.07 -5.08 -13.96
CA GLY A 89 6.11 -4.41 -14.82
C GLY A 89 4.65 -4.45 -14.37
N MET A 90 4.34 -5.01 -13.21
CA MET A 90 2.95 -5.05 -12.69
C MET A 90 2.44 -3.67 -12.26
N GLY A 91 3.33 -2.76 -11.87
CA GLY A 91 2.92 -1.47 -11.35
C GLY A 91 4.05 -0.64 -10.78
N ARG A 92 3.71 0.19 -9.80
CA ARG A 92 4.62 1.11 -9.14
C ARG A 92 4.51 1.03 -7.63
N PHE A 93 5.61 1.37 -6.96
CA PHE A 93 5.66 1.61 -5.51
C PHE A 93 5.85 3.06 -5.18
N MET A 94 5.26 3.47 -4.08
CA MET A 94 5.49 4.76 -3.45
C MET A 94 5.75 4.54 -1.96
N THR A 95 6.71 5.29 -1.41
CA THR A 95 6.87 5.41 0.04
C THR A 95 6.35 6.76 0.49
N SER A 96 5.73 6.80 1.65
CA SER A 96 5.33 8.05 2.30
C SER A 96 5.73 8.04 3.76
N SER A 97 6.08 9.21 4.30
CA SER A 97 6.54 9.35 5.68
C SER A 97 6.16 10.71 6.24
N HIS A 98 5.80 10.73 7.53
CA HIS A 98 5.59 11.98 8.26
C HIS A 98 6.91 12.60 8.77
N THR A 99 8.02 11.88 8.70
CA THR A 99 9.34 12.41 9.08
C THR A 99 10.08 13.09 7.92
N ALA A 100 9.62 12.87 6.67
CA ALA A 100 10.22 13.55 5.52
C ALA A 100 9.98 15.07 5.61
N THR A 101 10.96 15.85 5.15
CA THR A 101 10.85 17.31 5.12
C THR A 101 10.16 17.75 3.84
N PRO A 102 9.11 18.60 3.92
CA PRO A 102 8.50 19.17 2.73
C PRO A 102 9.49 20.03 1.95
N THR A 103 9.31 20.11 0.64
CA THR A 103 9.99 21.11 -0.19
C THR A 103 9.21 22.42 -0.06
N SER A 104 9.91 23.48 0.40
CA SER A 104 9.32 24.82 0.52
C SER A 104 8.93 25.40 -0.84
N GLY A 105 7.82 26.12 -0.89
CA GLY A 105 7.41 26.89 -2.07
C GLY A 105 5.91 27.21 -2.11
N PHE A 106 5.60 28.33 -2.69
CA PHE A 106 4.28 28.97 -2.84
C PHE A 106 3.65 29.38 -1.51
N LEU A 107 3.14 28.44 -0.72
CA LEU A 107 2.58 28.66 0.61
C LEU A 107 3.17 27.59 1.53
N ASP A 108 3.75 28.04 2.61
CA ASP A 108 4.41 27.19 3.61
C ASP A 108 3.74 27.37 4.98
N VAL A 109 3.59 26.25 5.70
CA VAL A 109 3.11 26.25 7.08
C VAL A 109 4.23 25.68 7.97
N PHE A 110 4.57 26.46 9.00
CA PHE A 110 5.59 26.11 9.97
C PHE A 110 4.96 25.80 11.33
N SER A 111 5.59 24.90 12.09
CA SER A 111 5.27 24.71 13.50
C SER A 111 5.71 25.93 14.33
N GLU A 112 5.34 25.97 15.60
CA GLU A 112 5.74 27.01 16.54
C GLU A 112 7.28 27.13 16.66
N GLU A 113 7.97 25.99 16.52
CA GLU A 113 9.45 25.92 16.57
C GLU A 113 10.11 26.27 15.24
N GLY A 114 9.34 26.71 14.24
CA GLY A 114 9.86 27.09 12.92
C GLY A 114 10.17 25.91 12.00
N THR A 115 9.70 24.70 12.30
CA THR A 115 9.86 23.54 11.41
C THR A 115 8.81 23.59 10.30
N LEU A 116 9.24 23.44 9.04
CA LEU A 116 8.32 23.33 7.91
C LEU A 116 7.55 22.02 8.01
N ILE A 117 6.21 22.09 8.20
CA ILE A 117 5.32 20.94 8.39
C ILE A 117 4.43 20.66 7.20
N TRP A 118 4.16 21.67 6.39
CA TRP A 118 3.39 21.56 5.15
C TRP A 118 3.83 22.61 4.14
N SER A 119 3.75 22.28 2.86
CA SER A 119 4.02 23.21 1.76
C SER A 119 3.11 22.93 0.58
N ALA A 120 2.61 23.98 -0.08
CA ALA A 120 1.84 23.83 -1.31
C ALA A 120 2.65 23.21 -2.45
N ALA A 121 3.96 23.44 -2.50
CA ALA A 121 4.85 22.80 -3.47
C ALA A 121 4.91 21.28 -3.31
N SER A 122 4.86 20.79 -2.07
CA SER A 122 4.86 19.37 -1.77
C SER A 122 3.46 18.74 -1.81
N ALA A 123 2.41 19.54 -1.61
CA ALA A 123 1.04 19.06 -1.52
C ALA A 123 0.55 18.32 -2.78
N ALA A 124 1.10 18.68 -3.94
CA ALA A 124 0.78 18.03 -5.21
C ALA A 124 1.21 16.55 -5.27
N THR A 125 2.21 16.18 -4.46
CA THR A 125 2.78 14.82 -4.44
C THR A 125 2.41 14.03 -3.18
N MET A 126 1.67 14.64 -2.25
CA MET A 126 1.21 13.96 -1.05
C MET A 126 0.13 12.92 -1.39
N PRO A 127 0.23 11.69 -0.86
CA PRO A 127 -0.85 10.73 -1.01
C PRO A 127 -2.10 11.23 -0.29
N ARG A 128 -3.20 11.28 -1.02
CA ARG A 128 -4.50 11.72 -0.49
C ARG A 128 -5.43 10.53 -0.40
N ILE A 129 -5.84 10.17 0.82
CA ILE A 129 -6.82 9.11 1.04
C ILE A 129 -8.15 9.52 0.38
N ARG A 130 -8.66 8.67 -0.51
CA ARG A 130 -9.90 8.87 -1.27
C ARG A 130 -10.99 7.87 -0.93
N GLY A 131 -10.67 6.87 -0.15
CA GLY A 131 -11.59 5.83 0.26
C GLY A 131 -10.86 4.56 0.67
N PHE A 132 -11.63 3.49 0.74
CA PHE A 132 -11.12 2.19 1.16
C PHE A 132 -11.61 1.09 0.22
N LEU A 133 -10.75 0.12 -0.01
CA LEU A 133 -11.12 -1.16 -0.55
C LEU A 133 -11.51 -2.05 0.64
N THR A 134 -12.75 -2.56 0.64
CA THR A 134 -13.28 -3.26 1.80
C THR A 134 -13.81 -4.63 1.39
N ALA A 135 -13.39 -5.67 2.11
CA ALA A 135 -14.11 -6.93 2.19
C ALA A 135 -14.78 -6.97 3.58
N PRO A 136 -16.13 -7.04 3.66
CA PRO A 136 -16.84 -7.05 4.93
C PRO A 136 -16.43 -8.21 5.83
N ALA A 137 -16.71 -8.09 7.13
CA ALA A 137 -16.53 -9.17 8.09
C ALA A 137 -17.31 -10.43 7.63
N ALA A 138 -16.76 -11.59 7.92
CA ALA A 138 -17.28 -12.91 7.52
C ALA A 138 -17.33 -13.18 6.00
N THR A 139 -16.80 -12.28 5.15
CA THR A 139 -16.61 -12.57 3.72
C THR A 139 -15.64 -13.74 3.56
N ASP A 140 -15.98 -14.73 2.75
CA ASP A 140 -15.07 -15.81 2.42
C ASP A 140 -14.18 -15.39 1.26
N LEU A 141 -12.91 -15.16 1.53
CA LEU A 141 -11.90 -14.82 0.54
C LEU A 141 -11.08 -16.02 0.05
N SER A 142 -11.46 -17.26 0.39
CA SER A 142 -10.82 -18.46 -0.19
C SER A 142 -11.05 -18.53 -1.70
N THR A 143 -12.12 -17.91 -2.19
CA THR A 143 -12.39 -17.66 -3.61
C THR A 143 -12.29 -16.16 -3.91
N ALA A 144 -11.98 -15.83 -5.16
CA ALA A 144 -11.85 -14.44 -5.57
C ALA A 144 -13.21 -13.72 -5.55
N ILE A 145 -13.27 -12.56 -4.91
CA ILE A 145 -14.40 -11.63 -5.01
C ILE A 145 -14.01 -10.42 -5.85
N THR A 146 -15.00 -9.76 -6.46
CA THR A 146 -14.78 -8.51 -7.17
C THR A 146 -15.26 -7.35 -6.33
N VAL A 147 -14.43 -6.31 -6.23
CA VAL A 147 -14.72 -5.07 -5.50
C VAL A 147 -14.47 -3.86 -6.40
N THR A 148 -15.19 -2.78 -6.14
CA THR A 148 -15.07 -1.54 -6.89
C THR A 148 -14.33 -0.49 -6.06
N SER A 149 -13.34 0.16 -6.66
CA SER A 149 -12.66 1.29 -6.09
C SER A 149 -13.44 2.59 -6.35
N PRO A 150 -13.55 3.50 -5.37
CA PRO A 150 -14.17 4.80 -5.57
C PRO A 150 -13.34 5.74 -6.47
N VAL A 151 -12.08 5.37 -6.74
CA VAL A 151 -11.17 6.15 -7.59
C VAL A 151 -10.51 5.26 -8.64
N ALA A 152 -10.16 5.84 -9.79
CA ALA A 152 -9.44 5.13 -10.84
C ALA A 152 -7.95 5.02 -10.50
N ASP A 153 -7.38 3.85 -10.81
CA ASP A 153 -5.95 3.55 -10.64
C ASP A 153 -5.37 3.96 -9.27
N PRO A 154 -6.01 3.53 -8.16
CA PRO A 154 -5.60 3.96 -6.84
C PRO A 154 -4.24 3.42 -6.44
N TRP A 155 -3.59 4.14 -5.53
CA TRP A 155 -2.55 3.60 -4.69
C TRP A 155 -3.16 2.85 -3.52
N PHE A 156 -2.77 1.60 -3.32
CA PHE A 156 -3.19 0.77 -2.18
C PHE A 156 -2.17 0.89 -1.06
N CYS A 157 -2.65 1.09 0.17
CA CYS A 157 -1.78 1.02 1.34
C CYS A 157 -1.36 -0.43 1.58
N TRP A 158 -0.23 -0.83 1.05
CA TRP A 158 0.27 -2.19 1.18
C TRP A 158 0.57 -2.56 2.64
N SER A 159 0.95 -1.59 3.48
CA SER A 159 1.16 -1.82 4.92
C SER A 159 -0.08 -2.37 5.64
N GLN A 160 -1.25 -2.22 5.04
CA GLN A 160 -2.52 -2.76 5.53
C GLN A 160 -2.91 -4.09 4.88
N CYS A 161 -2.14 -4.58 3.91
CA CYS A 161 -2.43 -5.83 3.24
C CYS A 161 -1.89 -7.00 4.08
N PRO A 162 -2.75 -7.92 4.56
CA PRO A 162 -2.28 -9.06 5.31
C PRO A 162 -1.48 -10.00 4.41
N GLY A 163 -0.37 -10.49 4.91
CA GLY A 163 0.43 -11.49 4.20
C GLY A 163 1.69 -11.86 4.94
N ASN A 164 2.14 -13.08 4.70
CA ASN A 164 3.35 -13.62 5.30
C ASN A 164 4.00 -14.65 4.37
N ILE A 165 5.33 -14.69 4.39
CA ILE A 165 6.13 -15.74 3.79
C ILE A 165 7.03 -16.31 4.87
N SER A 166 7.15 -17.61 4.91
CA SER A 166 8.14 -18.31 5.75
C SER A 166 8.89 -19.33 4.91
N ASP A 167 10.14 -19.53 5.28
CA ASP A 167 10.99 -20.57 4.75
C ASP A 167 11.86 -21.06 5.91
N ASP A 168 11.78 -22.35 6.21
CA ASP A 168 12.61 -23.00 7.23
C ASP A 168 13.80 -23.78 6.59
N GLY A 169 14.05 -23.53 5.30
CA GLY A 169 15.05 -24.22 4.50
C GLY A 169 14.57 -25.52 3.89
N THR A 170 13.42 -26.05 4.31
CA THR A 170 12.84 -27.29 3.83
C THR A 170 11.46 -27.07 3.20
N VAL A 171 10.63 -26.23 3.80
CA VAL A 171 9.28 -25.95 3.35
C VAL A 171 9.07 -24.45 3.21
N ILE A 172 8.74 -24.04 2.01
CA ILE A 172 8.32 -22.68 1.73
C ILE A 172 6.81 -22.57 1.92
N GLY A 173 6.39 -21.64 2.78
CA GLY A 173 5.00 -21.33 3.01
C GLY A 173 4.67 -19.87 2.73
N TYR A 174 3.44 -19.62 2.31
CA TYR A 174 2.91 -18.27 2.16
C TYR A 174 1.43 -18.22 2.51
N SER A 175 0.99 -17.07 2.98
CA SER A 175 -0.43 -16.77 3.15
C SER A 175 -0.65 -15.27 3.02
N GLY A 176 -1.78 -14.86 2.50
CA GLY A 176 -2.16 -13.46 2.47
C GLY A 176 -3.09 -13.07 1.34
N LEU A 177 -3.37 -11.78 1.31
CA LEU A 177 -4.21 -11.17 0.31
C LEU A 177 -3.45 -11.01 -1.01
N VAL A 178 -4.07 -11.46 -2.10
CA VAL A 178 -3.68 -11.15 -3.46
C VAL A 178 -4.72 -10.25 -4.10
N ILE A 179 -4.25 -9.32 -4.91
CA ILE A 179 -5.07 -8.32 -5.60
C ILE A 179 -4.77 -8.38 -7.08
N ARG A 180 -5.82 -8.36 -7.90
CA ARG A 180 -5.73 -8.30 -9.36
C ARG A 180 -6.51 -7.10 -9.88
N ARG A 181 -5.89 -6.31 -10.74
CA ARG A 181 -6.57 -5.26 -11.48
C ARG A 181 -7.38 -5.88 -12.63
N ASN A 182 -8.67 -5.60 -12.68
CA ASN A 182 -9.56 -5.99 -13.77
C ASN A 182 -9.81 -4.79 -14.71
N SER A 183 -9.84 -3.58 -14.14
CA SER A 183 -9.92 -2.30 -14.84
C SER A 183 -9.38 -1.19 -13.93
N SER A 184 -9.43 0.06 -14.35
CA SER A 184 -9.00 1.21 -13.54
C SER A 184 -9.73 1.32 -12.18
N THR A 185 -10.97 0.82 -12.08
CA THR A 185 -11.79 0.90 -10.86
C THR A 185 -12.25 -0.44 -10.33
N SER A 186 -12.00 -1.54 -11.03
CA SER A 186 -12.44 -2.89 -10.63
C SER A 186 -11.26 -3.76 -10.26
N PHE A 187 -11.35 -4.41 -9.10
CA PHE A 187 -10.28 -5.27 -8.56
C PHE A 187 -10.85 -6.58 -8.03
N SER A 188 -10.11 -7.66 -8.22
CA SER A 188 -10.40 -8.93 -7.57
C SER A 188 -9.52 -9.09 -6.35
N LEU A 189 -10.10 -9.56 -5.25
CA LEU A 189 -9.42 -9.89 -4.00
C LEU A 189 -9.56 -11.37 -3.74
N GLN A 190 -8.48 -12.01 -3.32
CA GLN A 190 -8.47 -13.38 -2.84
C GLN A 190 -7.44 -13.54 -1.73
N TYR A 191 -7.73 -14.37 -0.76
CA TYR A 191 -6.73 -14.78 0.23
C TYR A 191 -6.19 -16.16 -0.15
N VAL A 192 -4.89 -16.24 -0.32
CA VAL A 192 -4.21 -17.49 -0.68
C VAL A 192 -3.38 -17.99 0.48
N SER A 193 -3.21 -19.31 0.55
CA SER A 193 -2.30 -19.92 1.53
C SER A 193 -1.72 -21.22 0.98
N LYS A 194 -0.46 -21.46 1.29
CA LYS A 194 0.25 -22.71 1.05
C LYS A 194 1.19 -22.95 2.22
N ASN A 195 1.06 -24.11 2.87
CA ASN A 195 1.85 -24.45 4.06
C ASN A 195 1.80 -23.38 5.18
N GLN A 196 0.73 -22.61 5.21
CA GLN A 196 0.50 -21.50 6.13
C GLN A 196 -0.98 -21.44 6.51
N LYS A 197 -1.33 -20.52 7.43
CA LYS A 197 -2.71 -20.32 7.88
C LYS A 197 -3.66 -19.95 6.74
N THR A 198 -4.81 -20.58 6.69
CA THR A 198 -5.93 -20.19 5.82
C THR A 198 -6.47 -18.81 6.21
N TYR A 199 -7.35 -18.23 5.38
CA TYR A 199 -7.99 -16.96 5.69
C TYR A 199 -8.66 -16.95 7.08
N ARG A 200 -9.48 -17.95 7.37
CA ARG A 200 -10.18 -18.03 8.65
C ARG A 200 -9.24 -18.23 9.84
N GLN A 201 -8.15 -18.95 9.67
CA GLN A 201 -7.15 -19.14 10.73
C GLN A 201 -6.31 -17.86 10.97
N ALA A 202 -6.11 -17.05 9.94
CA ALA A 202 -5.31 -15.82 10.02
C ALA A 202 -6.13 -14.62 10.46
N MET A 203 -7.33 -14.46 9.89
CA MET A 203 -8.18 -13.27 10.03
C MET A 203 -9.42 -13.50 10.91
N GLY A 204 -9.78 -14.76 11.19
CA GLY A 204 -11.02 -15.10 11.88
C GLY A 204 -12.23 -14.63 11.08
N ASN A 205 -13.11 -13.87 11.72
CA ASN A 205 -14.27 -13.24 11.09
C ASN A 205 -14.07 -11.77 10.72
N ASN A 206 -12.84 -11.26 10.85
CA ASN A 206 -12.54 -9.86 10.54
C ASN A 206 -12.60 -9.62 9.02
N GLY A 207 -13.09 -8.46 8.66
CA GLY A 207 -13.00 -7.97 7.28
C GLY A 207 -11.60 -7.44 6.95
N ILE A 208 -11.41 -7.09 5.69
CA ILE A 208 -10.20 -6.42 5.20
C ILE A 208 -10.57 -4.99 4.82
N GLN A 209 -9.77 -4.03 5.24
CA GLN A 209 -9.91 -2.65 4.85
C GLN A 209 -8.53 -2.10 4.46
N ILE A 210 -8.42 -1.60 3.23
CA ILE A 210 -7.17 -1.07 2.67
C ILE A 210 -7.42 0.35 2.21
N ALA A 211 -6.67 1.31 2.73
CA ALA A 211 -6.76 2.69 2.29
C ALA A 211 -6.34 2.84 0.83
N LEU A 212 -7.09 3.64 0.10
CA LEU A 212 -6.85 4.00 -1.29
C LEU A 212 -6.49 5.47 -1.37
N ALA A 213 -5.42 5.78 -2.11
CA ALA A 213 -4.94 7.13 -2.32
C ALA A 213 -4.79 7.47 -3.81
N THR A 214 -4.75 8.77 -4.07
CA THR A 214 -4.36 9.35 -5.38
C THR A 214 -3.21 10.31 -5.18
#